data_f9da2ed67309650f3822fd0a818e8719
#
_entry.id   f9da2ed67309650f3822fd0a818e8719
#
_cell.length_a   1.000
_cell.length_b   1.000
_cell.length_c   1.000
_cell.angle_alpha   90.00
_cell.angle_beta   90.00
_cell.angle_gamma   90.00
#
_symmetry.space_group_name_H-M   'P 1'
#
loop_
_entity.id
_entity.type
_entity.pdbx_description
1 polymer ?
#
loop_
_entity_poly.entity_id
_entity_poly.type
_entity_poly.pdbx_seq_one_letter_code
_entity_poly.pdbx_strand_id
1 'polypeptide(L)'
;MNKQDSADWLIDSLTKEIAAFIVEDENVEYDEALRKLYTSNIFEKIIDKETYLYREGAAYVYQYYLEEQAYLADNADILHTQGKNYILDSIDGYMKNHP
;
A
#
# COMPACT_ATOMS: atom_id res chain seq x y z
N MET A 1 -23.94 -11.75 -17.77
CA MET A 1 -23.43 -10.58 -17.52
C MET A 1 -22.22 -10.64 -16.68
N ASN A 2 -21.27 -9.76 -16.92
CA ASN A 2 -20.13 -9.79 -16.24
C ASN A 2 -20.23 -8.97 -15.06
N LYS A 3 -20.01 -9.53 -13.95
CA LYS A 3 -20.03 -8.81 -12.78
C LYS A 3 -18.65 -8.73 -12.26
N GLN A 4 -18.25 -7.56 -11.81
CA GLN A 4 -16.99 -7.39 -11.17
C GLN A 4 -17.03 -8.17 -9.88
N ASP A 5 -15.98 -8.90 -9.61
CA ASP A 5 -15.79 -9.59 -8.36
C ASP A 5 -15.84 -8.57 -7.25
N SER A 6 -16.45 -8.91 -6.13
CA SER A 6 -16.53 -8.02 -4.98
C SER A 6 -15.16 -7.60 -4.50
N ALA A 7 -14.18 -8.50 -4.56
CA ALA A 7 -12.82 -8.17 -4.15
C ALA A 7 -12.23 -7.10 -5.07
N ASP A 8 -12.47 -7.21 -6.38
CA ASP A 8 -11.95 -6.22 -7.32
C ASP A 8 -12.55 -4.85 -7.07
N TRP A 9 -13.84 -4.81 -6.76
CA TRP A 9 -14.51 -3.56 -6.48
C TRP A 9 -13.96 -2.92 -5.20
N LEU A 10 -13.74 -3.74 -4.18
CA LEU A 10 -13.21 -3.26 -2.92
C LEU A 10 -11.76 -2.79 -3.06
N ILE A 11 -10.96 -3.49 -3.86
CA ILE A 11 -9.58 -3.08 -4.13
C ILE A 11 -9.57 -1.72 -4.81
N ASP A 12 -10.43 -1.53 -5.80
CA ASP A 12 -10.50 -0.26 -6.52
C ASP A 12 -10.90 0.87 -5.58
N SER A 13 -11.91 0.63 -4.76
CA SER A 13 -12.41 1.62 -3.82
C SER A 13 -11.34 1.98 -2.79
N LEU A 14 -10.66 0.98 -2.25
CA LEU A 14 -9.62 1.18 -1.27
C LEU A 14 -8.46 1.98 -1.87
N THR A 15 -8.09 1.65 -3.10
CA THR A 15 -7.00 2.34 -3.80
C THR A 15 -7.31 3.83 -3.93
N LYS A 16 -8.53 4.16 -4.32
CA LYS A 16 -8.93 5.55 -4.49
C LYS A 16 -8.93 6.31 -3.18
N GLU A 17 -9.37 5.65 -2.11
CA GLU A 17 -9.41 6.31 -0.81
C GLU A 17 -8.00 6.56 -0.27
N ILE A 18 -7.10 5.60 -0.45
CA ILE A 18 -5.73 5.79 0.01
C ILE A 18 -5.04 6.89 -0.81
N ALA A 19 -5.28 6.91 -2.12
CA ALA A 19 -4.71 7.97 -2.96
C ALA A 19 -5.18 9.34 -2.49
N ALA A 20 -6.43 9.46 -2.06
CA ALA A 20 -6.94 10.72 -1.54
C ALA A 20 -6.21 11.14 -0.27
N PHE A 21 -5.89 10.19 0.61
CA PHE A 21 -5.10 10.49 1.79
C PHE A 21 -3.70 11.01 1.41
N ILE A 22 -3.09 10.40 0.40
CA ILE A 22 -1.77 10.83 -0.05
C ILE A 22 -1.82 12.26 -0.60
N VAL A 23 -2.86 12.56 -1.37
CA VAL A 23 -3.05 13.92 -1.90
C VAL A 23 -3.05 14.93 -0.75
N GLU A 24 -3.81 14.66 0.29
CA GLU A 24 -3.92 15.58 1.40
C GLU A 24 -2.64 15.67 2.20
N ASP A 25 -2.02 14.54 2.50
CA ASP A 25 -0.86 14.54 3.37
C ASP A 25 0.40 15.04 2.69
N GLU A 26 0.54 14.77 1.40
CA GLU A 26 1.76 15.12 0.69
C GLU A 26 1.58 16.34 -0.22
N ASN A 27 0.35 16.81 -0.33
CA ASN A 27 0.03 17.98 -1.15
C ASN A 27 0.47 17.77 -2.60
N VAL A 28 0.11 16.63 -3.17
CA VAL A 28 0.44 16.30 -4.55
C VAL A 28 -0.83 16.14 -5.35
N GLU A 29 -0.71 16.13 -6.68
CA GLU A 29 -1.84 15.89 -7.55
C GLU A 29 -2.30 14.45 -7.43
N TYR A 30 -3.55 14.20 -7.77
CA TYR A 30 -4.12 12.86 -7.65
C TYR A 30 -3.36 11.84 -8.50
N ASP A 31 -2.96 12.21 -9.70
CA ASP A 31 -2.18 11.32 -10.57
C ASP A 31 -0.87 10.93 -9.92
N GLU A 32 -0.23 11.89 -9.28
CA GLU A 32 1.01 11.64 -8.59
C GLU A 32 0.79 10.70 -7.40
N ALA A 33 -0.30 10.92 -6.66
CA ALA A 33 -0.63 10.08 -5.52
C ALA A 33 -0.86 8.63 -5.97
N LEU A 34 -1.59 8.45 -7.06
CA LEU A 34 -1.82 7.11 -7.60
C LEU A 34 -0.51 6.44 -8.00
N ARG A 35 0.39 7.19 -8.63
CA ARG A 35 1.67 6.64 -9.05
C ARG A 35 2.49 6.20 -7.84
N LYS A 36 2.51 7.02 -6.80
CA LYS A 36 3.22 6.68 -5.57
C LYS A 36 2.65 5.42 -4.94
N LEU A 37 1.35 5.30 -4.93
CA LEU A 37 0.71 4.11 -4.36
C LEU A 37 1.00 2.88 -5.21
N TYR A 38 0.84 2.98 -6.53
CA TYR A 38 1.03 1.84 -7.42
C TYR A 38 2.46 1.29 -7.37
N THR A 39 3.43 2.14 -7.08
CA THR A 39 4.82 1.69 -7.02
C THR A 39 5.25 1.28 -5.62
N SER A 40 4.34 1.34 -4.65
CA SER A 40 4.66 0.95 -3.28
C SER A 40 4.55 -0.55 -3.10
N ASN A 41 5.24 -1.07 -2.10
CA ASN A 41 5.16 -2.50 -1.78
C ASN A 41 3.82 -2.86 -1.14
N ILE A 42 3.23 -1.94 -0.38
CA ILE A 42 1.94 -2.23 0.24
C ILE A 42 0.86 -2.43 -0.83
N PHE A 43 0.99 -1.81 -1.99
CA PHE A 43 0.00 -1.99 -3.04
C PHE A 43 -0.01 -3.43 -3.54
N GLU A 44 1.14 -4.09 -3.56
CA GLU A 44 1.20 -5.50 -3.95
C GLU A 44 0.40 -6.37 -2.98
N LYS A 45 0.36 -5.97 -1.71
CA LYS A 45 -0.45 -6.69 -0.73
C LYS A 45 -1.93 -6.39 -0.90
N ILE A 46 -2.26 -5.15 -1.26
CA ILE A 46 -3.65 -4.76 -1.47
C ILE A 46 -4.29 -5.58 -2.59
N ILE A 47 -3.57 -5.74 -3.69
CA ILE A 47 -4.13 -6.45 -4.85
C ILE A 47 -4.02 -7.96 -4.73
N ASP A 48 -3.27 -8.46 -3.77
CA ASP A 48 -3.17 -9.89 -3.52
C ASP A 48 -4.38 -10.31 -2.67
N LYS A 49 -5.33 -10.95 -3.29
CA LYS A 49 -6.59 -11.27 -2.64
C LYS A 49 -6.42 -12.20 -1.44
N GLU A 50 -5.33 -12.94 -1.40
CA GLU A 50 -5.08 -13.86 -0.30
C GLU A 50 -4.72 -13.15 0.99
N THR A 51 -4.31 -11.89 0.93
CA THR A 51 -4.02 -11.12 2.14
C THR A 51 -5.29 -10.62 2.80
N TYR A 52 -6.39 -10.55 2.05
CA TYR A 52 -7.66 -9.97 2.50
C TYR A 52 -7.51 -8.52 2.96
N LEU A 53 -6.40 -7.87 2.61
CA LEU A 53 -6.18 -6.50 3.01
C LEU A 53 -7.22 -5.56 2.41
N TYR A 54 -7.75 -5.92 1.24
CA TYR A 54 -8.76 -5.12 0.57
C TYR A 54 -10.06 -5.02 1.38
N ARG A 55 -10.22 -5.84 2.39
CA ARG A 55 -11.43 -5.82 3.25
C ARG A 55 -11.27 -4.88 4.42
N GLU A 56 -10.08 -4.36 4.65
CA GLU A 56 -9.85 -3.47 5.76
C GLU A 56 -10.19 -2.04 5.37
N GLY A 57 -10.40 -1.18 6.35
CA GLY A 57 -10.68 0.21 6.08
C GLY A 57 -9.46 0.94 5.53
N ALA A 58 -9.70 1.96 4.74
CA ALA A 58 -8.63 2.71 4.09
C ALA A 58 -7.66 3.32 5.10
N ALA A 59 -8.18 3.85 6.22
CA ALA A 59 -7.31 4.45 7.22
C ALA A 59 -6.36 3.43 7.82
N TYR A 60 -6.84 2.21 8.03
CA TYR A 60 -6.02 1.14 8.58
C TYR A 60 -4.90 0.76 7.60
N VAL A 61 -5.26 0.59 6.33
CA VAL A 61 -4.28 0.19 5.32
C VAL A 61 -3.30 1.32 5.04
N TYR A 62 -3.78 2.56 5.09
CA TYR A 62 -2.92 3.71 4.85
C TYR A 62 -1.77 3.78 5.88
N GLN A 63 -1.98 3.30 7.09
CA GLN A 63 -0.92 3.27 8.07
C GLN A 63 0.24 2.41 7.62
N TYR A 64 -0.03 1.31 6.93
CA TYR A 64 1.03 0.47 6.37
C TYR A 64 1.81 1.21 5.29
N TYR A 65 1.08 1.99 4.46
CA TYR A 65 1.74 2.81 3.46
C TYR A 65 2.69 3.80 4.12
N LEU A 66 2.21 4.48 5.15
CA LEU A 66 3.03 5.45 5.87
C LEU A 66 4.25 4.81 6.51
N GLU A 67 4.09 3.62 7.04
CA GLU A 67 5.21 2.91 7.66
C GLU A 67 6.23 2.48 6.63
N GLU A 68 5.77 2.10 5.45
CA GLU A 68 6.68 1.77 4.36
C GLU A 68 7.49 3.00 3.96
N GLN A 69 6.83 4.17 3.83
CA GLN A 69 7.53 5.39 3.46
C GLN A 69 8.56 5.77 4.51
N ALA A 70 8.22 5.63 5.79
CA ALA A 70 9.14 5.93 6.86
C ALA A 70 10.33 4.96 6.84
N TYR A 71 10.07 3.68 6.61
CA TYR A 71 11.12 2.68 6.54
C TYR A 71 12.07 2.99 5.39
N LEU A 72 11.53 3.35 4.23
CA LEU A 72 12.34 3.68 3.06
C LEU A 72 13.23 4.89 3.33
N ALA A 73 12.68 5.91 3.99
CA ALA A 73 13.45 7.10 4.30
C ALA A 73 14.59 6.80 5.27
N ASP A 74 14.31 5.96 6.29
CA ASP A 74 15.30 5.66 7.31
C ASP A 74 16.37 4.68 6.85
N ASN A 75 16.05 3.87 5.86
CA ASN A 75 16.92 2.76 5.43
C ASN A 75 17.33 2.87 3.96
N ALA A 76 17.39 4.08 3.43
CA ALA A 76 17.66 4.29 2.02
C ALA A 76 18.95 3.62 1.56
N ASP A 77 20.00 3.72 2.36
CA ASP A 77 21.29 3.12 1.99
C ASP A 77 21.23 1.61 1.98
N ILE A 78 20.56 1.04 2.96
CA ILE A 78 20.41 -0.41 3.05
C ILE A 78 19.59 -0.92 1.88
N LEU A 79 18.49 -0.22 1.57
CA LEU A 79 17.60 -0.63 0.50
C LEU A 79 18.26 -0.54 -0.86
N HIS A 80 19.13 0.45 -1.03
CA HIS A 80 19.88 0.58 -2.26
C HIS A 80 20.77 -0.64 -2.49
N THR A 81 21.24 -1.24 -1.42
CA THR A 81 22.10 -2.41 -1.50
C THR A 81 21.32 -3.71 -1.59
N GLN A 82 20.24 -3.84 -0.83
CA GLN A 82 19.54 -5.11 -0.70
C GLN A 82 18.30 -5.23 -1.57
N GLY A 83 17.79 -4.12 -2.08
CA GLY A 83 16.69 -4.14 -3.02
C GLY A 83 15.32 -4.23 -2.39
N LYS A 84 14.34 -4.34 -3.25
CA LYS A 84 12.95 -4.20 -2.88
C LYS A 84 12.39 -5.38 -2.08
N ASN A 85 12.93 -6.56 -2.29
CA ASN A 85 12.44 -7.74 -1.59
C ASN A 85 12.60 -7.64 -0.08
N TYR A 86 13.65 -6.96 0.36
CA TYR A 86 13.88 -6.76 1.79
C TYR A 86 12.73 -5.98 2.42
N ILE A 87 12.25 -4.96 1.74
CA ILE A 87 11.14 -4.17 2.23
C ILE A 87 9.88 -5.01 2.31
N LEU A 88 9.62 -5.78 1.27
CA LEU A 88 8.42 -6.59 1.21
C LEU A 88 8.38 -7.60 2.35
N ASP A 89 9.52 -8.23 2.63
CA ASP A 89 9.59 -9.18 3.73
C ASP A 89 9.34 -8.51 5.08
N SER A 90 9.86 -7.30 5.25
CA SER A 90 9.66 -6.55 6.49
C SER A 90 8.20 -6.19 6.70
N ILE A 91 7.54 -5.79 5.64
CA ILE A 91 6.12 -5.44 5.70
C ILE A 91 5.28 -6.68 6.00
N ASP A 92 5.62 -7.81 5.38
CA ASP A 92 4.93 -9.06 5.64
C ASP A 92 5.02 -9.44 7.12
N GLY A 93 6.22 -9.32 7.69
CA GLY A 93 6.40 -9.63 9.10
C GLY A 93 5.58 -8.72 9.99
N TYR A 94 5.54 -7.45 9.66
CA TYR A 94 4.75 -6.48 10.41
C TYR A 94 3.27 -6.83 10.35
N MET A 95 2.78 -7.13 9.16
CA MET A 95 1.37 -7.43 9.00
C MET A 95 0.95 -8.72 9.71
N LYS A 96 1.84 -9.68 9.81
CA LYS A 96 1.54 -10.91 10.51
C LYS A 96 1.42 -10.69 12.02
N ASN A 97 2.14 -9.72 12.55
CA ASN A 97 2.14 -9.42 13.97
C ASN A 97 1.10 -8.39 14.36
N HIS A 98 0.41 -7.78 13.37
CA HIS A 98 -0.57 -6.73 13.62
C HIS A 98 -1.86 -7.09 12.89
N PRO A 99 -2.63 -8.02 13.43
CA PRO A 99 -3.86 -8.47 12.78
C PRO A 99 -4.93 -7.40 12.73
#